data_531852d9ab36cc114129792b4c018fd0
#
_entry.id   531852d9ab36cc114129792b4c018fd0
#
_cell.length_a   1.000
_cell.length_b   1.000
_cell.length_c   1.000
_cell.angle_alpha   90.00
_cell.angle_beta   90.00
_cell.angle_gamma   90.00
#
_symmetry.space_group_name_H-M   'P 1'
#
loop_
_entity.id
_entity.type
_entity.pdbx_description
1 polymer ?
#
loop_
_entity_poly.entity_id
_entity_poly.type
_entity_poly.pdbx_seq_one_letter_code
_entity_poly.pdbx_strand_id
1 'polypeptide(L)'
;MRTVNSLVPRWQTAAARLALVMVIIQALGLRPGWSQELVQPRINEEFLEQEKIYRSRGADGRRVYTTDRGLSRYAELLSSGFCDTLGSLGSSDRWLDIGAGQGEAILDYYLPEDAAAERCRGSGSSASAVAISIEDRRTEDWKQQAARFGDDRIRYLFGKRLRQYSIEELGKFQIITDVYGGFTYTEDLSQFVDKVLKLLEVGGSFYTLATGVHLEDGKDKLGTLYLTELEDPFGREVKVCSWLKKISCVQVTCDSKSDLKRPTQLIKIRKVCGDTSVPRMKLVEFEAGYPPGRCFQLDP
;
A
#
# COMPACT_ATOMS: atom_id res chain seq x y z
N MET A 1 -6.16 -1.36 81.05
CA MET A 1 -5.46 -0.55 80.07
C MET A 1 -4.70 -1.49 79.13
N ARG A 2 -5.18 -1.69 77.92
CA ARG A 2 -4.49 -2.47 76.87
C ARG A 2 -4.10 -1.50 75.76
N THR A 3 -2.79 -1.37 75.56
CA THR A 3 -2.19 -0.61 74.46
C THR A 3 -2.32 -1.37 73.14
N VAL A 4 -2.99 -0.77 72.14
CA VAL A 4 -3.10 -1.29 70.78
C VAL A 4 -1.93 -0.76 69.97
N ASN A 5 -1.01 -1.64 69.60
CA ASN A 5 0.04 -1.35 68.63
C ASN A 5 -0.54 -1.42 67.20
N SER A 6 -0.62 -0.30 66.50
CA SER A 6 -0.98 -0.23 65.09
C SER A 6 0.23 -0.57 64.23
N LEU A 7 0.16 -1.72 63.53
CA LEU A 7 1.08 -2.10 62.49
C LEU A 7 0.69 -1.40 61.20
N VAL A 8 1.44 -0.41 60.78
CA VAL A 8 1.34 0.21 59.45
C VAL A 8 1.96 -0.72 58.44
N PRO A 9 1.26 -1.13 57.35
CA PRO A 9 1.82 -2.05 56.39
C PRO A 9 2.95 -1.44 55.55
N ARG A 10 4.10 -2.09 55.55
CA ARG A 10 5.33 -1.73 54.79
C ARG A 10 5.15 -1.62 53.24
N TRP A 11 3.98 -1.85 52.73
CA TRP A 11 3.66 -1.85 51.28
C TRP A 11 3.49 -0.45 50.69
N GLN A 12 3.16 0.55 51.49
CA GLN A 12 2.92 1.91 50.98
C GLN A 12 4.22 2.68 50.61
N THR A 13 5.38 2.24 51.08
CA THR A 13 6.66 2.91 50.79
C THR A 13 7.28 2.49 49.45
N ALA A 14 6.96 1.31 48.91
CA ALA A 14 7.48 0.82 47.63
C ALA A 14 6.74 1.49 46.44
N ALA A 15 5.41 1.60 46.53
CA ALA A 15 4.60 2.23 45.50
C ALA A 15 4.90 3.74 45.35
N ALA A 16 5.13 4.43 46.46
CA ALA A 16 5.47 5.85 46.46
C ALA A 16 6.88 6.14 45.87
N ARG A 17 7.82 5.24 46.05
CA ARG A 17 9.15 5.34 45.42
C ARG A 17 9.14 5.07 43.92
N LEU A 18 8.34 4.14 43.44
CA LEU A 18 8.17 3.89 42.02
C LEU A 18 7.45 5.07 41.32
N ALA A 19 6.44 5.65 41.95
CA ALA A 19 5.75 6.83 41.39
C ALA A 19 6.68 8.05 41.30
N LEU A 20 7.55 8.25 42.27
CA LEU A 20 8.50 9.37 42.26
C LEU A 20 9.59 9.20 41.18
N VAL A 21 10.06 8.00 40.92
CA VAL A 21 11.02 7.72 39.83
C VAL A 21 10.38 7.94 38.48
N MET A 22 9.12 7.55 38.28
CA MET A 22 8.39 7.80 37.03
C MET A 22 8.17 9.29 36.74
N VAL A 23 7.86 10.09 37.78
CA VAL A 23 7.67 11.56 37.67
C VAL A 23 8.99 12.23 37.33
N ILE A 24 10.11 11.81 37.91
CA ILE A 24 11.44 12.39 37.65
C ILE A 24 11.89 12.07 36.20
N ILE A 25 11.59 10.89 35.67
CA ILE A 25 11.91 10.54 34.30
C ILE A 25 11.10 11.38 33.29
N GLN A 26 9.84 11.70 33.61
CA GLN A 26 9.02 12.61 32.80
C GLN A 26 9.47 14.06 32.89
N ALA A 27 9.91 14.51 34.05
CA ALA A 27 10.36 15.90 34.27
C ALA A 27 11.72 16.24 33.65
N LEU A 28 12.59 15.22 33.44
CA LEU A 28 13.90 15.40 32.83
C LEU A 28 13.90 15.25 31.28
N GLY A 29 12.73 15.03 30.67
CA GLY A 29 12.63 14.84 29.20
C GLY A 29 13.43 13.65 28.67
N LEU A 30 13.93 12.78 29.56
CA LEU A 30 14.62 11.54 29.22
C LEU A 30 13.58 10.55 28.74
N ARG A 31 13.24 10.59 27.44
CA ARG A 31 12.58 9.46 26.80
C ARG A 31 13.53 8.27 26.96
N PRO A 32 13.04 7.13 27.46
CA PRO A 32 13.88 5.95 27.50
C PRO A 32 14.28 5.62 26.05
N GLY A 33 15.52 5.87 25.69
CA GLY A 33 16.13 5.50 24.42
C GLY A 33 16.22 3.98 24.22
N TRP A 34 15.55 3.22 25.08
CA TRP A 34 15.55 1.75 25.11
C TRP A 34 14.62 1.13 24.07
N SER A 35 13.71 1.90 23.46
CA SER A 35 12.79 1.33 22.48
C SER A 35 13.37 1.19 21.06
N GLN A 36 14.35 2.01 20.68
CA GLN A 36 14.89 1.96 19.32
C GLN A 36 15.89 0.82 19.08
N GLU A 37 16.69 0.45 20.09
CA GLU A 37 17.66 -0.67 19.93
C GLU A 37 17.00 -2.06 19.85
N LEU A 38 15.78 -2.23 20.37
CA LEU A 38 15.07 -3.51 20.34
C LEU A 38 14.09 -3.62 19.15
N VAL A 39 13.65 -2.50 18.57
CA VAL A 39 12.68 -2.48 17.47
C VAL A 39 13.30 -2.99 16.16
N GLN A 40 14.51 -2.57 15.83
CA GLN A 40 15.17 -2.95 14.58
C GLN A 40 15.48 -4.44 14.44
N PRO A 41 16.00 -5.14 15.48
CA PRO A 41 16.18 -6.59 15.44
C PRO A 41 14.86 -7.34 15.19
N ARG A 42 13.77 -6.96 15.86
CA ARG A 42 12.45 -7.56 15.66
C ARG A 42 11.94 -7.36 14.23
N ILE A 43 12.03 -6.16 13.70
CA ILE A 43 11.67 -5.87 12.30
C ILE A 43 12.47 -6.76 11.35
N ASN A 44 13.76 -6.95 11.59
CA ASN A 44 14.61 -7.79 10.75
C ASN A 44 14.17 -9.27 10.78
N GLU A 45 13.79 -9.80 11.95
CA GLU A 45 13.24 -11.15 12.08
C GLU A 45 11.93 -11.32 11.31
N GLU A 46 11.02 -10.37 11.43
CA GLU A 46 9.75 -10.34 10.69
C GLU A 46 9.97 -10.25 9.18
N PHE A 47 10.98 -9.50 8.71
CA PHE A 47 11.34 -9.48 7.29
C PHE A 47 11.85 -10.82 6.77
N LEU A 48 12.61 -11.55 7.56
CA LEU A 48 13.04 -12.91 7.20
C LEU A 48 11.86 -13.87 7.11
N GLU A 49 10.88 -13.75 8.01
CA GLU A 49 9.65 -14.54 7.95
C GLU A 49 8.80 -14.15 6.73
N GLN A 50 8.65 -12.86 6.47
CA GLN A 50 7.96 -12.36 5.28
C GLN A 50 8.59 -12.88 3.98
N GLU A 51 9.92 -12.99 3.92
CA GLU A 51 10.61 -13.54 2.77
C GLU A 51 10.28 -15.03 2.55
N LYS A 52 10.09 -15.81 3.62
CA LYS A 52 9.61 -17.19 3.51
C LYS A 52 8.20 -17.26 2.97
N ILE A 53 7.30 -16.36 3.42
CA ILE A 53 5.94 -16.25 2.90
C ILE A 53 5.99 -15.91 1.40
N TYR A 54 6.80 -14.95 0.98
CA TYR A 54 6.95 -14.59 -0.43
C TYR A 54 7.51 -15.73 -1.30
N ARG A 55 8.32 -16.62 -0.73
CA ARG A 55 8.86 -17.80 -1.42
C ARG A 55 7.94 -19.00 -1.34
N SER A 56 6.89 -18.97 -0.52
CA SER A 56 5.98 -20.10 -0.37
C SER A 56 5.25 -20.41 -1.68
N ARG A 57 4.98 -21.69 -1.89
CA ARG A 57 4.33 -22.20 -3.08
C ARG A 57 3.08 -22.99 -2.72
N GLY A 58 2.03 -22.84 -3.50
CA GLY A 58 0.85 -23.69 -3.44
C GLY A 58 1.08 -25.06 -4.06
N ALA A 59 0.06 -25.89 -4.03
CA ALA A 59 0.09 -27.22 -4.65
C ALA A 59 0.34 -27.19 -6.19
N ASP A 60 -0.01 -26.08 -6.83
CA ASP A 60 0.25 -25.81 -8.25
C ASP A 60 1.67 -25.32 -8.56
N GLY A 61 2.54 -25.24 -7.54
CA GLY A 61 3.90 -24.73 -7.63
C GLY A 61 4.01 -23.20 -7.72
N ARG A 62 2.89 -22.46 -7.76
CA ARG A 62 2.86 -20.99 -7.83
C ARG A 62 2.91 -20.36 -6.45
N ARG A 63 3.30 -19.10 -6.38
CA ARG A 63 3.36 -18.38 -5.12
C ARG A 63 1.97 -18.12 -4.56
N VAL A 64 1.74 -18.42 -3.28
CA VAL A 64 0.42 -18.33 -2.65
C VAL A 64 -0.10 -16.89 -2.51
N TYR A 65 0.80 -15.92 -2.45
CA TYR A 65 0.44 -14.51 -2.27
C TYR A 65 0.10 -13.77 -3.58
N THR A 66 0.21 -14.45 -4.73
CA THR A 66 -0.13 -13.84 -6.02
C THR A 66 -1.53 -14.29 -6.43
N THR A 67 -2.43 -13.33 -6.65
CA THR A 67 -3.80 -13.56 -7.11
C THR A 67 -4.02 -12.82 -8.42
N ASP A 68 -4.51 -13.54 -9.42
CA ASP A 68 -4.81 -12.98 -10.74
C ASP A 68 -6.19 -12.30 -10.71
N ARG A 69 -6.33 -11.16 -11.39
CA ARG A 69 -7.55 -10.35 -11.44
C ARG A 69 -7.72 -9.73 -12.81
N GLY A 70 -8.87 -9.98 -13.41
CA GLY A 70 -9.29 -9.33 -14.64
C GLY A 70 -9.74 -7.87 -14.44
N LEU A 71 -9.99 -7.18 -15.54
CA LEU A 71 -10.35 -5.76 -15.56
C LEU A 71 -11.69 -5.48 -14.88
N SER A 72 -12.65 -6.39 -14.99
CA SER A 72 -13.93 -6.31 -14.27
C SER A 72 -13.73 -6.24 -12.77
N ARG A 73 -12.76 -7.00 -12.23
CA ARG A 73 -12.43 -6.94 -10.80
C ARG A 73 -11.75 -5.63 -10.42
N TYR A 74 -10.95 -5.04 -11.30
CA TYR A 74 -10.40 -3.69 -11.11
C TYR A 74 -11.52 -2.64 -11.05
N ALA A 75 -12.51 -2.74 -11.93
CA ALA A 75 -13.69 -1.86 -11.92
C ALA A 75 -14.47 -1.89 -10.60
N GLU A 76 -14.53 -3.06 -9.97
CA GLU A 76 -15.17 -3.22 -8.65
C GLU A 76 -14.33 -2.73 -7.47
N LEU A 77 -13.01 -2.85 -7.56
CA LEU A 77 -12.08 -2.59 -6.46
C LEU A 77 -11.49 -1.19 -6.46
N LEU A 78 -11.52 -0.47 -7.58
CA LEU A 78 -10.96 0.87 -7.67
C LEU A 78 -12.06 1.94 -7.54
N SER A 79 -11.65 3.19 -7.28
CA SER A 79 -12.58 4.29 -7.11
C SER A 79 -13.38 4.56 -8.37
N SER A 80 -14.57 5.16 -8.20
CA SER A 80 -15.43 5.58 -9.31
C SER A 80 -14.67 6.45 -10.33
N GLY A 81 -14.96 6.26 -11.61
CA GLY A 81 -14.29 6.95 -12.71
C GLY A 81 -12.97 6.30 -13.17
N PHE A 82 -12.55 5.16 -12.59
CA PHE A 82 -11.39 4.41 -13.10
C PHE A 82 -11.63 3.97 -14.55
N CYS A 83 -12.75 3.29 -14.82
CA CYS A 83 -13.10 2.84 -16.16
C CYS A 83 -13.22 3.98 -17.17
N ASP A 84 -13.83 5.09 -16.77
CA ASP A 84 -13.97 6.27 -17.65
C ASP A 84 -12.60 6.85 -18.00
N THR A 85 -11.70 6.92 -17.01
CA THR A 85 -10.33 7.39 -17.23
C THR A 85 -9.54 6.42 -18.12
N LEU A 86 -9.65 5.11 -17.89
CA LEU A 86 -8.95 4.10 -18.69
C LEU A 86 -9.49 4.07 -20.13
N GLY A 87 -10.82 4.13 -20.29
CA GLY A 87 -11.48 4.14 -21.61
C GLY A 87 -11.26 5.42 -22.42
N SER A 88 -10.78 6.50 -21.77
CA SER A 88 -10.44 7.78 -22.43
C SER A 88 -9.02 7.84 -22.96
N LEU A 89 -8.18 6.83 -22.70
CA LEU A 89 -6.79 6.82 -23.15
C LEU A 89 -6.66 6.75 -24.68
N GLY A 90 -5.81 7.61 -25.23
CA GLY A 90 -5.47 7.63 -26.64
C GLY A 90 -4.23 6.81 -27.00
N SER A 91 -3.84 6.83 -28.28
CA SER A 91 -2.73 6.02 -28.81
C SER A 91 -1.34 6.42 -28.30
N SER A 92 -1.19 7.64 -27.81
CA SER A 92 0.06 8.12 -27.18
C SER A 92 0.09 7.89 -25.68
N ASP A 93 -1.03 7.48 -25.08
CA ASP A 93 -1.16 7.30 -23.66
C ASP A 93 -0.65 5.92 -23.23
N ARG A 94 -0.30 5.82 -21.93
CA ARG A 94 0.29 4.62 -21.37
C ARG A 94 -0.32 4.28 -20.02
N TRP A 95 -0.59 3.00 -19.82
CA TRP A 95 -1.06 2.45 -18.56
C TRP A 95 0.01 1.56 -17.93
N LEU A 96 0.31 1.76 -16.64
CA LEU A 96 1.17 0.88 -15.83
C LEU A 96 0.31 0.16 -14.80
N ASP A 97 0.43 -1.16 -14.74
CA ASP A 97 -0.20 -1.99 -13.70
C ASP A 97 0.85 -2.63 -12.79
N ILE A 98 0.85 -2.24 -11.51
CA ILE A 98 1.82 -2.67 -10.51
C ILE A 98 1.24 -3.83 -9.70
N GLY A 99 1.96 -4.96 -9.64
CA GLY A 99 1.45 -6.18 -9.01
C GLY A 99 0.41 -6.89 -9.87
N ALA A 100 0.58 -6.82 -11.19
CA ALA A 100 -0.36 -7.28 -12.20
C ALA A 100 -0.70 -8.79 -12.15
N GLY A 101 -0.01 -9.58 -11.32
CA GLY A 101 -0.21 -11.03 -11.30
C GLY A 101 0.06 -11.64 -12.68
N GLN A 102 -0.91 -12.33 -13.26
CA GLN A 102 -0.83 -12.87 -14.61
C GLN A 102 -0.93 -11.81 -15.71
N GLY A 103 -1.44 -10.60 -15.39
CA GLY A 103 -1.67 -9.52 -16.34
C GLY A 103 -3.04 -9.57 -17.02
N GLU A 104 -4.00 -10.26 -16.41
CA GLU A 104 -5.36 -10.43 -16.94
C GLU A 104 -6.04 -9.07 -17.19
N ALA A 105 -5.94 -8.13 -16.25
CA ALA A 105 -6.57 -6.81 -16.42
C ALA A 105 -6.07 -6.07 -17.66
N ILE A 106 -4.78 -6.24 -18.01
CA ILE A 106 -4.23 -5.67 -19.25
C ILE A 106 -4.76 -6.42 -20.45
N LEU A 107 -4.81 -7.74 -20.43
CA LEU A 107 -5.33 -8.52 -21.56
C LEU A 107 -6.80 -8.19 -21.82
N ASP A 108 -7.63 -8.11 -20.78
CA ASP A 108 -9.05 -7.73 -20.86
C ASP A 108 -9.25 -6.31 -21.42
N TYR A 109 -8.30 -5.40 -21.21
CA TYR A 109 -8.35 -4.07 -21.81
C TYR A 109 -8.31 -4.13 -23.34
N TYR A 110 -7.59 -5.09 -23.91
CA TYR A 110 -7.52 -5.29 -25.36
C TYR A 110 -8.55 -6.30 -25.87
N LEU A 111 -8.87 -7.29 -25.07
CA LEU A 111 -9.77 -8.40 -25.39
C LEU A 111 -10.77 -8.60 -24.25
N PRO A 112 -11.75 -7.70 -24.08
CA PRO A 112 -12.69 -7.77 -22.97
C PRO A 112 -13.52 -9.04 -23.03
N GLU A 113 -13.60 -9.76 -21.91
CA GLU A 113 -14.37 -11.02 -21.82
C GLU A 113 -15.81 -10.79 -21.35
N ASP A 114 -16.10 -9.62 -20.72
CA ASP A 114 -17.42 -9.30 -20.19
C ASP A 114 -17.81 -7.82 -20.36
N ALA A 115 -19.07 -7.50 -20.09
CA ALA A 115 -19.62 -6.16 -20.23
C ALA A 115 -18.98 -5.09 -19.30
N ALA A 116 -18.39 -5.51 -18.16
CA ALA A 116 -17.72 -4.57 -17.26
C ALA A 116 -16.33 -4.22 -17.80
N ALA A 117 -15.59 -5.20 -18.33
CA ALA A 117 -14.33 -4.96 -19.03
C ALA A 117 -14.53 -4.13 -20.29
N GLU A 118 -15.58 -4.44 -21.09
CA GLU A 118 -15.95 -3.66 -22.29
C GLU A 118 -16.23 -2.18 -21.97
N ARG A 119 -16.94 -1.89 -20.87
CA ARG A 119 -17.16 -0.53 -20.40
C ARG A 119 -15.87 0.18 -20.02
N CYS A 120 -14.92 -0.51 -19.36
CA CYS A 120 -13.63 0.06 -19.00
C CYS A 120 -12.70 0.27 -20.20
N ARG A 121 -12.85 -0.53 -21.25
CA ARG A 121 -12.12 -0.38 -22.50
C ARG A 121 -12.50 0.91 -23.24
N GLY A 122 -13.76 1.32 -23.16
CA GLY A 122 -14.27 2.49 -23.89
C GLY A 122 -14.22 2.28 -25.43
N SER A 123 -14.19 3.37 -26.19
CA SER A 123 -14.21 3.34 -27.66
C SER A 123 -12.83 3.10 -28.30
N GLY A 124 -11.74 3.03 -27.51
CA GLY A 124 -10.40 2.96 -28.08
C GLY A 124 -9.37 2.31 -27.20
N SER A 125 -9.21 0.99 -27.28
CA SER A 125 -8.07 0.26 -26.71
C SER A 125 -6.75 0.55 -27.48
N SER A 126 -6.37 1.82 -27.59
CA SER A 126 -5.21 2.22 -28.38
C SER A 126 -3.97 2.58 -27.56
N ALA A 127 -4.12 2.78 -26.26
CA ALA A 127 -3.01 3.05 -25.35
C ALA A 127 -2.08 1.83 -25.23
N SER A 128 -0.80 2.05 -24.93
CA SER A 128 0.11 0.96 -24.57
C SER A 128 0.01 0.65 -23.06
N ALA A 129 0.20 -0.63 -22.69
CA ALA A 129 0.12 -1.08 -21.32
C ALA A 129 1.38 -1.82 -20.88
N VAL A 130 1.79 -1.61 -19.62
CA VAL A 130 2.93 -2.26 -19.00
C VAL A 130 2.47 -2.95 -17.72
N ALA A 131 2.64 -4.27 -17.64
CA ALA A 131 2.46 -5.03 -16.41
C ALA A 131 3.79 -5.17 -15.67
N ILE A 132 3.78 -4.99 -14.34
CA ILE A 132 4.92 -5.36 -13.48
C ILE A 132 4.45 -6.45 -12.50
N SER A 133 5.16 -7.58 -12.49
CA SER A 133 4.96 -8.67 -11.54
C SER A 133 6.29 -9.11 -10.93
N ILE A 134 6.23 -9.72 -9.74
CA ILE A 134 7.44 -10.25 -9.09
C ILE A 134 7.94 -11.55 -9.72
N GLU A 135 7.10 -12.27 -10.46
CA GLU A 135 7.47 -13.46 -11.23
C GLU A 135 6.63 -13.56 -12.51
N ASP A 136 7.10 -14.30 -13.49
CA ASP A 136 6.33 -14.58 -14.70
C ASP A 136 5.20 -15.57 -14.38
N ARG A 137 3.96 -15.07 -14.44
CA ARG A 137 2.75 -15.87 -14.22
C ARG A 137 1.92 -16.05 -15.48
N ARG A 138 2.37 -15.50 -16.61
CA ARG A 138 1.64 -15.60 -17.87
C ARG A 138 1.49 -17.06 -18.27
N THR A 139 0.27 -17.42 -18.69
CA THR A 139 0.01 -18.70 -19.36
C THR A 139 0.47 -18.64 -20.81
N GLU A 140 0.60 -19.79 -21.45
CA GLU A 140 0.91 -19.83 -22.90
C GLU A 140 -0.21 -19.20 -23.72
N ASP A 141 -1.47 -19.40 -23.31
CA ASP A 141 -2.62 -18.76 -23.94
C ASP A 141 -2.54 -17.22 -23.82
N TRP A 142 -2.24 -16.69 -22.62
CA TRP A 142 -2.03 -15.26 -22.41
C TRP A 142 -0.94 -14.70 -23.36
N LYS A 143 0.19 -15.41 -23.47
CA LYS A 143 1.30 -15.00 -24.34
C LYS A 143 0.89 -14.98 -25.81
N GLN A 144 0.14 -15.98 -26.26
CA GLN A 144 -0.36 -16.06 -27.64
C GLN A 144 -1.34 -14.94 -27.96
N GLN A 145 -2.24 -14.62 -27.03
CA GLN A 145 -3.20 -13.54 -27.18
C GLN A 145 -2.50 -12.17 -27.19
N ALA A 146 -1.60 -11.91 -26.24
CA ALA A 146 -0.85 -10.66 -26.16
C ALA A 146 0.05 -10.43 -27.39
N ALA A 147 0.64 -11.48 -27.95
CA ALA A 147 1.48 -11.40 -29.15
C ALA A 147 0.77 -10.81 -30.37
N ARG A 148 -0.58 -10.88 -30.43
CA ARG A 148 -1.37 -10.26 -31.51
C ARG A 148 -1.25 -8.72 -31.54
N PHE A 149 -0.90 -8.11 -30.41
CA PHE A 149 -0.79 -6.66 -30.25
C PHE A 149 0.65 -6.16 -30.36
N GLY A 150 1.64 -7.06 -30.19
CA GLY A 150 3.06 -6.75 -30.21
C GLY A 150 3.56 -6.09 -28.91
N ASP A 151 4.88 -6.11 -28.73
CA ASP A 151 5.55 -5.59 -27.52
C ASP A 151 5.42 -4.07 -27.35
N ASP A 152 5.14 -3.34 -28.41
CA ASP A 152 4.89 -1.90 -28.35
C ASP A 152 3.55 -1.56 -27.66
N ARG A 153 2.63 -2.50 -27.65
CA ARG A 153 1.31 -2.34 -27.03
C ARG A 153 1.23 -2.98 -25.66
N ILE A 154 1.71 -4.21 -25.50
CA ILE A 154 1.64 -4.96 -24.24
C ILE A 154 3.05 -5.38 -23.85
N ARG A 155 3.55 -4.82 -22.76
CA ARG A 155 4.81 -5.24 -22.14
C ARG A 155 4.53 -5.89 -20.79
N TYR A 156 5.14 -7.04 -20.55
CA TYR A 156 5.08 -7.70 -19.25
C TYR A 156 6.48 -7.84 -18.67
N LEU A 157 6.74 -7.13 -17.57
CA LEU A 157 8.00 -7.08 -16.86
C LEU A 157 7.90 -7.91 -15.56
N PHE A 158 8.88 -8.75 -15.29
CA PHE A 158 8.88 -9.59 -14.11
C PHE A 158 10.27 -9.75 -13.50
N GLY A 159 10.31 -10.31 -12.27
CA GLY A 159 11.56 -10.58 -11.55
C GLY A 159 12.11 -9.40 -10.75
N LYS A 160 11.51 -8.20 -10.89
CA LYS A 160 11.92 -6.99 -10.17
C LYS A 160 10.71 -6.32 -9.49
N ARG A 161 10.95 -5.67 -8.35
CA ARG A 161 9.97 -4.78 -7.70
C ARG A 161 10.04 -3.39 -8.35
N LEU A 162 8.97 -2.59 -8.26
CA LEU A 162 8.91 -1.23 -8.85
C LEU A 162 10.14 -0.38 -8.50
N ARG A 163 10.63 -0.45 -7.27
CA ARG A 163 11.82 0.31 -6.81
C ARG A 163 13.11 0.01 -7.60
N GLN A 164 13.18 -1.15 -8.26
CA GLN A 164 14.36 -1.62 -8.99
C GLN A 164 14.39 -1.20 -10.47
N TYR A 165 13.29 -0.63 -10.97
CA TYR A 165 13.23 -0.05 -12.30
C TYR A 165 13.58 1.44 -12.23
N SER A 166 14.34 1.97 -13.20
CA SER A 166 14.56 3.41 -13.29
C SER A 166 13.34 4.14 -13.91
N ILE A 167 13.28 5.46 -13.78
CA ILE A 167 12.23 6.26 -14.43
C ILE A 167 12.43 6.23 -15.96
N GLU A 168 13.66 6.24 -16.41
CA GLU A 168 14.05 6.20 -17.82
C GLU A 168 13.69 4.85 -18.45
N GLU A 169 13.87 3.74 -17.72
CA GLU A 169 13.53 2.39 -18.17
C GLU A 169 12.02 2.22 -18.39
N LEU A 170 11.20 2.77 -17.48
CA LEU A 170 9.74 2.67 -17.55
C LEU A 170 9.11 3.78 -18.38
N GLY A 171 9.64 5.00 -18.32
CA GLY A 171 9.03 6.21 -18.88
C GLY A 171 7.88 6.73 -18.01
N LYS A 172 6.99 7.53 -18.64
CA LYS A 172 5.84 8.16 -17.98
C LYS A 172 4.53 7.48 -18.37
N PHE A 173 3.49 7.67 -17.52
CA PHE A 173 2.19 7.03 -17.68
C PHE A 173 1.06 8.02 -17.38
N GLN A 174 -0.05 7.91 -18.08
CA GLN A 174 -1.29 8.63 -17.82
C GLN A 174 -2.10 7.97 -16.72
N ILE A 175 -2.04 6.63 -16.66
CA ILE A 175 -2.68 5.86 -15.58
C ILE A 175 -1.64 4.90 -14.98
N ILE A 176 -1.66 4.83 -13.66
CA ILE A 176 -0.97 3.76 -12.90
C ILE A 176 -2.02 3.10 -12.00
N THR A 177 -2.04 1.78 -11.97
CA THR A 177 -2.88 0.97 -11.07
C THR A 177 -2.02 0.12 -10.14
N ASP A 178 -2.52 -0.10 -8.93
CA ASP A 178 -1.96 -1.03 -7.95
C ASP A 178 -3.11 -1.66 -7.16
N VAL A 179 -3.46 -2.88 -7.50
CA VAL A 179 -4.54 -3.63 -6.84
C VAL A 179 -3.94 -4.75 -6.01
N TYR A 180 -3.76 -4.51 -4.71
CA TYR A 180 -3.06 -5.40 -3.78
C TYR A 180 -1.62 -5.72 -4.24
N GLY A 181 -0.95 -4.74 -4.82
CA GLY A 181 0.42 -4.85 -5.28
C GLY A 181 1.42 -4.15 -4.35
N GLY A 182 2.32 -3.35 -4.94
CA GLY A 182 3.41 -2.71 -4.21
C GLY A 182 2.97 -1.79 -3.06
N PHE A 183 1.85 -1.07 -3.19
CA PHE A 183 1.32 -0.20 -2.14
C PHE A 183 1.01 -0.99 -0.86
N THR A 184 0.43 -2.19 -1.00
CA THR A 184 0.08 -3.06 0.13
C THR A 184 1.29 -3.73 0.78
N TYR A 185 2.37 -3.98 0.02
CA TYR A 185 3.47 -4.84 0.47
C TYR A 185 4.81 -4.11 0.64
N THR A 186 4.90 -2.82 0.34
CA THR A 186 6.17 -2.07 0.47
C THR A 186 6.55 -1.85 1.92
N GLU A 187 7.86 -1.89 2.17
CA GLU A 187 8.49 -1.53 3.44
C GLU A 187 8.76 -0.03 3.56
N ASP A 188 8.72 0.71 2.46
CA ASP A 188 8.86 2.16 2.39
C ASP A 188 7.72 2.74 1.55
N LEU A 189 6.65 3.11 2.25
CA LEU A 189 5.44 3.61 1.61
C LEU A 189 5.66 5.00 1.00
N SER A 190 6.45 5.85 1.63
CA SER A 190 6.76 7.18 1.11
C SER A 190 7.59 7.12 -0.17
N GLN A 191 8.60 6.25 -0.23
CA GLN A 191 9.40 6.04 -1.43
C GLN A 191 8.58 5.41 -2.56
N PHE A 192 7.68 4.46 -2.23
CA PHE A 192 6.78 3.87 -3.22
C PHE A 192 5.89 4.93 -3.88
N VAL A 193 5.23 5.77 -3.09
CA VAL A 193 4.36 6.84 -3.60
C VAL A 193 5.17 7.88 -4.39
N ASP A 194 6.34 8.28 -3.92
CA ASP A 194 7.26 9.19 -4.63
C ASP A 194 7.64 8.62 -6.01
N LYS A 195 7.95 7.32 -6.08
CA LYS A 195 8.27 6.64 -7.33
C LYS A 195 7.08 6.64 -8.30
N VAL A 196 5.88 6.30 -7.81
CA VAL A 196 4.65 6.34 -8.61
C VAL A 196 4.39 7.74 -9.16
N LEU A 197 4.50 8.77 -8.32
CA LEU A 197 4.29 10.17 -8.75
C LEU A 197 5.36 10.63 -9.76
N LYS A 198 6.58 10.15 -9.65
CA LYS A 198 7.63 10.39 -10.65
C LYS A 198 7.34 9.71 -11.99
N LEU A 199 6.66 8.58 -11.98
CA LEU A 199 6.24 7.86 -13.20
C LEU A 199 4.96 8.44 -13.81
N LEU A 200 4.15 9.18 -13.06
CA LEU A 200 2.96 9.83 -13.61
C LEU A 200 3.30 11.07 -14.45
N GLU A 201 2.62 11.21 -15.59
CA GLU A 201 2.52 12.49 -16.30
C GLU A 201 1.74 13.52 -15.47
N VAL A 202 1.93 14.81 -15.74
CA VAL A 202 1.05 15.85 -15.21
C VAL A 202 -0.34 15.67 -15.83
N GLY A 203 -1.36 15.66 -14.98
CA GLY A 203 -2.74 15.30 -15.38
C GLY A 203 -3.06 13.81 -15.21
N GLY A 204 -2.05 12.95 -15.13
CA GLY A 204 -2.20 11.50 -14.92
C GLY A 204 -2.74 11.13 -13.54
N SER A 205 -3.24 9.91 -13.42
CA SER A 205 -3.89 9.40 -12.20
C SER A 205 -3.32 8.06 -11.74
N PHE A 206 -3.10 7.95 -10.44
CA PHE A 206 -2.81 6.69 -9.76
C PHE A 206 -4.05 6.19 -9.03
N TYR A 207 -4.41 4.94 -9.26
CA TYR A 207 -5.53 4.26 -8.63
C TYR A 207 -5.01 3.09 -7.80
N THR A 208 -5.37 3.05 -6.51
CA THR A 208 -5.02 1.97 -5.61
C THR A 208 -6.08 1.81 -4.52
N LEU A 209 -5.89 0.80 -3.70
CA LEU A 209 -6.68 0.59 -2.50
C LEU A 209 -5.78 0.23 -1.32
N ALA A 210 -6.21 0.59 -0.14
CA ALA A 210 -5.57 0.24 1.12
C ALA A 210 -6.58 -0.50 2.00
N THR A 211 -6.31 -1.78 2.27
CA THR A 211 -7.15 -2.63 3.11
C THR A 211 -6.59 -2.71 4.52
N GLY A 212 -7.46 -2.71 5.52
CA GLY A 212 -7.07 -2.72 6.92
C GLY A 212 -6.37 -1.41 7.31
N VAL A 213 -6.99 -0.30 7.00
CA VAL A 213 -6.53 1.05 7.36
C VAL A 213 -7.65 1.81 8.08
N HIS A 214 -7.29 2.80 8.86
CA HIS A 214 -8.25 3.74 9.43
C HIS A 214 -8.90 4.58 8.32
N LEU A 215 -10.24 4.49 8.20
CA LEU A 215 -10.99 5.16 7.15
C LEU A 215 -11.08 6.66 7.39
N GLU A 216 -11.04 7.43 6.31
CA GLU A 216 -11.13 8.89 6.34
C GLU A 216 -12.48 9.36 6.95
N ASP A 217 -13.55 8.63 6.68
CA ASP A 217 -14.91 8.93 7.17
C ASP A 217 -15.21 8.34 8.57
N GLY A 218 -14.23 7.66 9.19
CA GLY A 218 -14.35 7.10 10.53
C GLY A 218 -15.37 5.96 10.66
N LYS A 219 -15.70 5.29 9.55
CA LYS A 219 -16.66 4.17 9.57
C LYS A 219 -16.03 2.81 9.83
N ASP A 220 -14.81 2.79 10.31
CA ASP A 220 -14.18 1.54 10.76
C ASP A 220 -14.91 0.99 11.97
N LYS A 221 -14.97 -0.34 12.02
CA LYS A 221 -15.64 -1.05 13.13
C LYS A 221 -14.66 -1.23 14.29
N LEU A 222 -15.17 -1.10 15.50
CA LEU A 222 -14.41 -1.42 16.70
C LEU A 222 -13.91 -2.88 16.65
N GLY A 223 -12.66 -3.13 16.99
CA GLY A 223 -12.05 -4.47 16.95
C GLY A 223 -11.60 -4.91 15.55
N THR A 224 -11.56 -4.02 14.58
CA THR A 224 -10.97 -4.31 13.27
C THR A 224 -9.45 -4.47 13.39
N LEU A 225 -8.92 -5.48 12.70
CA LEU A 225 -7.47 -5.64 12.57
C LEU A 225 -6.95 -4.68 11.49
N TYR A 226 -6.15 -3.70 11.88
CA TYR A 226 -5.46 -2.81 10.97
C TYR A 226 -4.16 -3.45 10.46
N LEU A 227 -3.92 -3.32 9.17
CA LEU A 227 -2.74 -3.87 8.48
C LEU A 227 -1.74 -2.80 8.08
N THR A 228 -2.18 -1.55 8.01
CA THR A 228 -1.31 -0.41 7.76
C THR A 228 -1.77 0.73 8.64
N GLU A 229 -0.93 1.08 9.59
CA GLU A 229 -1.11 2.18 10.51
C GLU A 229 -0.08 3.26 10.22
N LEU A 230 -0.49 4.51 10.35
CA LEU A 230 0.40 5.65 10.25
C LEU A 230 0.30 6.45 11.54
N GLU A 231 1.44 6.93 12.02
CA GLU A 231 1.54 7.79 13.19
C GLU A 231 2.28 9.09 12.87
N ASP A 232 1.93 10.13 13.60
CA ASP A 232 2.73 11.35 13.60
C ASP A 232 4.01 11.16 14.46
N PRO A 233 4.93 12.15 14.51
CA PRO A 233 6.15 12.04 15.33
C PRO A 233 5.91 11.85 16.83
N PHE A 234 4.68 12.06 17.30
CA PHE A 234 4.27 11.92 18.71
C PHE A 234 3.52 10.59 18.97
N GLY A 235 3.42 9.70 17.97
CA GLY A 235 2.72 8.42 18.08
C GLY A 235 1.19 8.55 18.03
N ARG A 236 0.65 9.64 17.46
CA ARG A 236 -0.79 9.79 17.27
C ARG A 236 -1.17 9.29 15.89
N GLU A 237 -2.30 8.58 15.81
CA GLU A 237 -2.85 8.07 14.57
C GLU A 237 -2.95 9.16 13.48
N VAL A 238 -2.54 8.77 12.26
CA VAL A 238 -2.74 9.54 11.03
C VAL A 238 -3.42 8.64 10.00
N LYS A 239 -4.53 9.08 9.43
CA LYS A 239 -5.20 8.32 8.36
C LYS A 239 -4.41 8.37 7.07
N VAL A 240 -4.35 7.26 6.34
CA VAL A 240 -3.60 7.16 5.06
C VAL A 240 -3.99 8.28 4.11
N CYS A 241 -5.28 8.54 3.96
CA CYS A 241 -5.77 9.62 3.10
C CYS A 241 -5.36 11.01 3.57
N SER A 242 -5.37 11.25 4.87
CA SER A 242 -4.93 12.52 5.45
C SER A 242 -3.44 12.76 5.19
N TRP A 243 -2.62 11.70 5.22
CA TRP A 243 -1.22 11.78 4.82
C TRP A 243 -1.06 12.07 3.32
N LEU A 244 -1.76 11.33 2.44
CA LEU A 244 -1.68 11.52 1.00
C LEU A 244 -2.10 12.94 0.58
N LYS A 245 -3.09 13.54 1.25
CA LYS A 245 -3.53 14.93 1.01
C LYS A 245 -2.48 16.00 1.37
N LYS A 246 -1.43 15.64 2.12
CA LYS A 246 -0.29 16.53 2.41
C LYS A 246 0.76 16.56 1.30
N ILE A 247 0.67 15.67 0.32
CA ILE A 247 1.58 15.64 -0.83
C ILE A 247 1.32 16.89 -1.68
N SER A 248 2.39 17.60 -2.04
CA SER A 248 2.29 18.76 -2.94
C SER A 248 1.96 18.32 -4.38
N CYS A 249 1.31 19.21 -5.12
CA CYS A 249 1.06 18.98 -6.55
C CYS A 249 0.19 17.76 -6.89
N VAL A 250 -0.68 17.32 -5.98
CA VAL A 250 -1.65 16.26 -6.22
C VAL A 250 -3.06 16.64 -5.74
N GLN A 251 -4.05 16.01 -6.33
CA GLN A 251 -5.43 15.96 -5.85
C GLN A 251 -5.72 14.53 -5.42
N VAL A 252 -6.16 14.33 -4.18
CA VAL A 252 -6.45 13.02 -3.60
C VAL A 252 -7.94 12.88 -3.33
N THR A 253 -8.53 11.83 -3.88
CA THR A 253 -9.89 11.40 -3.58
C THR A 253 -9.84 10.06 -2.88
N CYS A 254 -10.63 9.90 -1.82
CA CYS A 254 -10.69 8.70 -1.04
C CYS A 254 -12.14 8.33 -0.75
N ASP A 255 -12.52 7.14 -1.20
CA ASP A 255 -13.84 6.55 -0.98
C ASP A 255 -13.70 5.34 -0.05
N SER A 256 -14.64 5.14 0.87
CA SER A 256 -14.62 3.99 1.77
C SER A 256 -15.46 2.86 1.20
N LYS A 257 -14.96 1.62 1.33
CA LYS A 257 -15.69 0.41 0.98
C LYS A 257 -15.92 -0.42 2.23
N SER A 258 -17.18 -0.49 2.68
CA SER A 258 -17.59 -1.11 3.96
C SER A 258 -18.07 -2.55 3.82
N ASP A 259 -18.32 -3.04 2.61
CA ASP A 259 -18.79 -4.39 2.30
C ASP A 259 -17.68 -5.46 2.37
N LEU A 260 -16.43 -5.04 2.46
CA LEU A 260 -15.29 -5.92 2.61
C LEU A 260 -15.07 -6.31 4.08
N LYS A 261 -14.47 -7.47 4.30
CA LYS A 261 -14.17 -8.00 5.66
C LYS A 261 -13.29 -7.07 6.50
N ARG A 262 -12.53 -6.19 5.86
CA ARG A 262 -11.64 -5.22 6.49
C ARG A 262 -11.93 -3.83 5.95
N PRO A 263 -11.77 -2.76 6.75
CA PRO A 263 -11.95 -1.40 6.27
C PRO A 263 -11.02 -1.18 5.08
N THR A 264 -11.57 -0.75 3.97
CA THR A 264 -10.83 -0.55 2.72
C THR A 264 -11.07 0.86 2.22
N GLN A 265 -9.98 1.59 2.02
CA GLN A 265 -9.98 2.91 1.42
C GLN A 265 -9.63 2.77 -0.06
N LEU A 266 -10.53 3.21 -0.93
CA LEU A 266 -10.27 3.35 -2.37
C LEU A 266 -9.60 4.70 -2.58
N ILE A 267 -8.49 4.73 -3.29
CA ILE A 267 -7.62 5.90 -3.39
C ILE A 267 -7.40 6.24 -4.87
N LYS A 268 -7.66 7.51 -5.22
CA LYS A 268 -7.25 8.11 -6.49
C LYS A 268 -6.35 9.30 -6.20
N ILE A 269 -5.18 9.33 -6.80
CA ILE A 269 -4.24 10.45 -6.74
C ILE A 269 -4.06 10.98 -8.17
N ARG A 270 -4.46 12.21 -8.42
CA ARG A 270 -4.21 12.91 -9.69
C ARG A 270 -3.04 13.87 -9.52
N LYS A 271 -2.01 13.74 -10.34
CA LYS A 271 -0.88 14.67 -10.38
C LYS A 271 -1.27 15.94 -11.11
N VAL A 272 -1.11 17.11 -10.48
CA VAL A 272 -1.56 18.40 -11.04
C VAL A 272 -0.40 19.32 -11.46
N CYS A 273 0.83 19.05 -11.00
CA CYS A 273 2.03 19.77 -11.44
C CYS A 273 3.30 18.91 -11.30
N GLY A 274 4.46 19.43 -11.72
CA GLY A 274 5.71 18.66 -11.86
C GLY A 274 6.35 18.28 -10.54
N ASP A 275 6.45 19.23 -9.60
CA ASP A 275 7.26 19.11 -8.40
C ASP A 275 6.47 18.57 -7.22
N THR A 276 6.35 17.24 -7.18
CA THR A 276 5.69 16.56 -6.07
C THR A 276 6.65 16.37 -4.90
N SER A 277 6.18 16.60 -3.67
CA SER A 277 6.90 16.32 -2.44
C SER A 277 6.07 15.43 -1.54
N VAL A 278 6.56 14.23 -1.25
CA VAL A 278 5.90 13.22 -0.41
C VAL A 278 6.46 13.33 1.01
N PRO A 279 5.61 13.58 2.03
CA PRO A 279 6.05 13.56 3.42
C PRO A 279 6.67 12.20 3.77
N ARG A 280 7.89 12.22 4.32
CA ARG A 280 8.64 11.02 4.63
C ARG A 280 8.11 10.33 5.87
N MET A 281 8.31 9.04 5.92
CA MET A 281 7.99 8.20 7.07
C MET A 281 8.98 7.03 7.14
N LYS A 282 9.15 6.50 8.33
CA LYS A 282 9.92 5.28 8.58
C LYS A 282 9.01 4.17 9.08
N LEU A 283 9.34 2.94 8.74
CA LEU A 283 8.70 1.76 9.31
C LEU A 283 9.17 1.60 10.75
N VAL A 284 8.23 1.54 11.69
CA VAL A 284 8.51 1.39 13.13
C VAL A 284 8.04 0.06 13.71
N GLU A 285 7.10 -0.61 13.04
CA GLU A 285 6.65 -1.96 13.37
C GLU A 285 6.31 -2.73 12.09
N PHE A 286 6.67 -4.00 12.08
CA PHE A 286 6.38 -4.91 10.99
C PHE A 286 6.01 -6.28 11.55
N GLU A 287 4.94 -6.87 11.02
CA GLU A 287 4.50 -8.22 11.34
C GLU A 287 4.33 -8.99 10.03
N ALA A 288 5.05 -10.10 9.89
CA ALA A 288 4.97 -10.94 8.70
C ALA A 288 3.57 -11.51 8.52
N GLY A 289 3.08 -11.54 7.29
CA GLY A 289 1.73 -12.02 7.01
C GLY A 289 1.29 -11.88 5.56
N TYR A 290 0.01 -12.18 5.31
CA TYR A 290 -0.60 -12.09 4.00
C TYR A 290 -1.95 -11.37 4.07
N PRO A 291 -1.97 -10.06 3.83
CA PRO A 291 -0.86 -9.11 3.76
C PRO A 291 -0.17 -8.88 5.12
N PRO A 292 1.05 -8.30 5.14
CA PRO A 292 1.76 -8.00 6.38
C PRO A 292 1.11 -6.85 7.15
N GLY A 293 1.27 -6.87 8.49
CA GLY A 293 1.02 -5.72 9.36
C GLY A 293 2.18 -4.73 9.30
N ARG A 294 1.88 -3.41 9.26
CA ARG A 294 2.90 -2.36 9.15
C ARG A 294 2.47 -1.12 9.89
N CYS A 295 3.34 -0.58 10.72
CA CYS A 295 3.17 0.74 11.29
C CYS A 295 4.30 1.66 10.82
N PHE A 296 3.94 2.83 10.29
CA PHE A 296 4.89 3.83 9.83
C PHE A 296 4.74 5.11 10.65
N GLN A 297 5.85 5.70 11.03
CA GLN A 297 5.88 6.98 11.72
C GLN A 297 6.39 8.08 10.78
N LEU A 298 5.64 9.16 10.67
CA LEU A 298 6.03 10.35 9.91
C LEU A 298 7.30 10.97 10.51
N ASP A 299 8.18 11.45 9.64
CA ASP A 299 9.30 12.30 10.07
C ASP A 299 8.77 13.63 10.61
N PRO A 300 9.49 14.25 11.57
CA PRO A 300 9.13 15.54 12.16
C PRO A 300 8.99 16.69 11.15
#